data_c309373b0579c90508b2b8f10e30fe50
#
_entry.id   c309373b0579c90508b2b8f10e30fe50
#
_cell.length_a   1.000
_cell.length_b   1.000
_cell.length_c   1.000
_cell.angle_alpha   90.00
_cell.angle_beta   90.00
_cell.angle_gamma   90.00
#
_symmetry.space_group_name_H-M   'P 1'
#
loop_
_entity.id
_entity.type
_entity.pdbx_description
1 polymer ?
#
loop_
_entity_poly.entity_id
_entity_poly.type
_entity_poly.pdbx_seq_one_letter_code
_entity_poly.pdbx_strand_id
1 'polypeptide(L)'
;MRIFSELFKSRDHPKNSYDSPSYTYFFGRSNSGKRVSDRTALQHTAVYACVRVLSEAIAQLPLHVYRYTENGKERVPSHPLFYLLHDQPNPEMTSFVFRETLMSHLLIYGNAYAQILRNGKSEVLGLYPLMPDKMKVDRDEKNRLIYIYSRYDEANPNLKEQGDIVLYADEVLHICGLGFDGLVGYSPIAMAKNSIGISIACEDYAASFFANGASPSGVLAVSYTHLTLPTT
;
A
#
# COMPACT_ATOMS: atom_id res chain seq x y z
N MET A 1 27.74 38.64 -20.51
CA MET A 1 26.93 38.59 -19.28
C MET A 1 25.85 37.51 -19.33
N ARG A 2 26.22 36.29 -19.79
CA ARG A 2 25.28 35.13 -19.91
C ARG A 2 25.70 33.89 -19.12
N ILE A 3 26.81 33.98 -18.37
CA ILE A 3 27.40 32.83 -17.65
C ILE A 3 26.75 32.62 -16.25
N PHE A 4 26.13 33.64 -15.68
CA PHE A 4 25.49 33.55 -14.36
C PHE A 4 24.02 33.13 -14.37
N SER A 5 23.33 33.13 -15.52
CA SER A 5 21.93 32.67 -15.58
C SER A 5 21.77 31.16 -15.57
N GLU A 6 22.83 30.42 -15.86
CA GLU A 6 22.78 28.94 -15.81
C GLU A 6 23.05 28.36 -14.42
N LEU A 7 23.70 29.15 -13.54
CA LEU A 7 23.95 28.76 -12.16
C LEU A 7 22.71 28.83 -11.26
N PHE A 8 21.66 29.51 -11.72
CA PHE A 8 20.37 29.63 -11.03
C PHE A 8 19.23 28.94 -11.77
N LYS A 9 19.54 28.00 -12.68
CA LYS A 9 18.51 27.07 -13.12
C LYS A 9 17.96 26.39 -11.87
N SER A 10 16.68 26.66 -11.60
CA SER A 10 15.86 26.04 -10.59
C SER A 10 16.30 24.59 -10.42
N ARG A 11 16.71 24.23 -9.20
CA ARG A 11 16.87 22.83 -8.81
C ARG A 11 15.67 22.08 -9.35
N ASP A 12 15.93 20.99 -10.05
CA ASP A 12 14.89 20.07 -10.53
C ASP A 12 13.82 19.95 -9.46
N HIS A 13 12.57 20.12 -9.89
CA HIS A 13 11.43 19.86 -9.01
C HIS A 13 11.67 18.53 -8.31
N PRO A 14 11.48 18.43 -7.00
CA PRO A 14 11.69 17.18 -6.30
C PRO A 14 10.81 16.12 -6.96
N LYS A 15 11.45 15.20 -7.71
CA LYS A 15 10.76 14.07 -8.33
C LYS A 15 10.28 13.16 -7.22
N ASN A 16 9.05 12.69 -7.35
CA ASN A 16 8.50 11.70 -6.45
C ASN A 16 9.41 10.47 -6.35
N SER A 17 9.50 9.88 -5.17
CA SER A 17 10.28 8.66 -4.91
C SER A 17 9.93 7.51 -5.86
N TYR A 18 8.70 7.49 -6.41
CA TYR A 18 8.24 6.51 -7.41
C TYR A 18 9.00 6.55 -8.74
N ASP A 19 9.48 7.70 -9.18
CA ASP A 19 10.21 7.85 -10.45
C ASP A 19 11.73 7.68 -10.26
N SER A 20 12.21 7.36 -9.06
CA SER A 20 13.62 7.18 -8.80
C SER A 20 14.10 5.80 -9.25
N PRO A 21 15.34 5.69 -9.80
CA PRO A 21 15.94 4.39 -10.09
C PRO A 21 16.02 3.47 -8.87
N SER A 22 16.15 4.05 -7.67
CA SER A 22 16.11 3.32 -6.40
C SER A 22 14.80 2.63 -6.17
N TYR A 23 13.66 3.26 -6.49
CA TYR A 23 12.35 2.65 -6.39
C TYR A 23 12.25 1.41 -7.29
N THR A 24 12.65 1.51 -8.55
CA THR A 24 12.67 0.40 -9.52
C THR A 24 13.55 -0.75 -9.05
N TYR A 25 14.68 -0.47 -8.40
CA TYR A 25 15.57 -1.48 -7.83
C TYR A 25 14.90 -2.27 -6.71
N PHE A 26 14.16 -1.61 -5.82
CA PHE A 26 13.43 -2.28 -4.73
C PHE A 26 12.23 -3.12 -5.23
N PHE A 27 11.64 -2.78 -6.37
CA PHE A 27 10.41 -3.42 -6.88
C PHE A 27 10.63 -4.45 -8.01
N GLY A 28 11.88 -4.84 -8.29
CA GLY A 28 12.23 -5.89 -9.26
C GLY A 28 11.90 -7.32 -8.78
N ARG A 29 12.44 -8.34 -9.47
CA ARG A 29 12.29 -9.75 -9.09
C ARG A 29 12.90 -10.00 -7.71
N SER A 30 12.28 -10.94 -6.95
CA SER A 30 12.88 -11.43 -5.71
C SER A 30 14.13 -12.29 -5.99
N ASN A 31 15.02 -12.41 -5.02
CA ASN A 31 16.23 -13.25 -5.13
C ASN A 31 15.91 -14.74 -5.33
N SER A 32 14.71 -15.18 -4.97
CA SER A 32 14.23 -16.55 -5.23
C SER A 32 13.76 -16.77 -6.67
N GLY A 33 13.84 -15.76 -7.56
CA GLY A 33 13.33 -15.81 -8.93
C GLY A 33 11.80 -15.72 -9.04
N LYS A 34 11.07 -15.72 -7.93
CA LYS A 34 9.60 -15.57 -7.91
C LYS A 34 9.21 -14.11 -8.09
N ARG A 35 8.16 -13.90 -8.89
CA ARG A 35 7.57 -12.55 -9.04
C ARG A 35 6.64 -12.31 -7.86
N VAL A 36 6.98 -11.31 -7.06
CA VAL A 36 6.13 -10.84 -5.96
C VAL A 36 5.42 -9.57 -6.41
N SER A 37 4.12 -9.64 -6.53
CA SER A 37 3.19 -8.52 -6.72
C SER A 37 2.27 -8.47 -5.51
N ASP A 38 1.52 -7.38 -5.36
CA ASP A 38 0.46 -7.23 -4.36
C ASP A 38 -0.53 -8.40 -4.38
N ARG A 39 -0.98 -8.83 -5.57
CA ARG A 39 -1.87 -10.00 -5.74
C ARG A 39 -1.21 -11.30 -5.30
N THR A 40 0.01 -11.60 -5.76
CA THR A 40 0.69 -12.85 -5.39
C THR A 40 1.09 -12.87 -3.92
N ALA A 41 1.44 -11.71 -3.35
CA ALA A 41 1.73 -11.59 -1.92
C ALA A 41 0.48 -11.86 -1.05
N LEU A 42 -0.69 -11.36 -1.45
CA LEU A 42 -1.94 -11.60 -0.71
C LEU A 42 -2.46 -13.05 -0.84
N GLN A 43 -2.00 -13.83 -1.82
CA GLN A 43 -2.27 -15.27 -1.88
C GLN A 43 -1.50 -16.04 -0.82
N HIS A 44 -0.39 -15.49 -0.31
CA HIS A 44 0.35 -16.11 0.78
C HIS A 44 -0.40 -15.90 2.11
N THR A 45 -0.73 -17.00 2.79
CA THR A 45 -1.60 -17.05 3.97
C THR A 45 -1.13 -16.11 5.09
N ALA A 46 0.17 -16.08 5.37
CA ALA A 46 0.70 -15.22 6.44
C ALA A 46 0.58 -13.72 6.10
N VAL A 47 0.82 -13.32 4.86
CA VAL A 47 0.67 -11.94 4.41
C VAL A 47 -0.79 -11.51 4.51
N TYR A 48 -1.70 -12.33 4.00
CA TYR A 48 -3.14 -12.08 4.11
C TYR A 48 -3.60 -11.94 5.56
N ALA A 49 -3.16 -12.86 6.43
CA ALA A 49 -3.51 -12.83 7.86
C ALA A 49 -3.00 -11.55 8.54
N CYS A 50 -1.77 -11.12 8.27
CA CYS A 50 -1.22 -9.87 8.81
C CYS A 50 -2.01 -8.65 8.36
N VAL A 51 -2.30 -8.53 7.05
CA VAL A 51 -3.07 -7.42 6.51
C VAL A 51 -4.46 -7.39 7.13
N ARG A 52 -5.14 -8.53 7.17
CA ARG A 52 -6.49 -8.66 7.72
C ARG A 52 -6.54 -8.25 9.20
N VAL A 53 -5.70 -8.86 10.06
CA VAL A 53 -5.73 -8.62 11.51
C VAL A 53 -5.45 -7.15 11.83
N LEU A 54 -4.47 -6.53 11.17
CA LEU A 54 -4.14 -5.12 11.39
C LEU A 54 -5.23 -4.18 10.87
N SER A 55 -5.84 -4.49 9.72
CA SER A 55 -6.92 -3.68 9.15
C SER A 55 -8.17 -3.72 10.02
N GLU A 56 -8.59 -4.92 10.45
CA GLU A 56 -9.73 -5.11 11.37
C GLU A 56 -9.48 -4.43 12.72
N ALA A 57 -8.27 -4.54 13.28
CA ALA A 57 -7.92 -3.91 14.56
C ALA A 57 -8.06 -2.38 14.53
N ILE A 58 -7.59 -1.74 13.46
CA ILE A 58 -7.74 -0.29 13.28
C ILE A 58 -9.19 0.09 12.98
N ALA A 59 -9.89 -0.70 12.18
CA ALA A 59 -11.29 -0.45 11.81
C ALA A 59 -12.23 -0.47 13.03
N GLN A 60 -11.93 -1.26 14.04
CA GLN A 60 -12.72 -1.33 15.28
C GLN A 60 -12.59 -0.07 16.15
N LEU A 61 -11.53 0.72 16.00
CA LEU A 61 -11.31 1.91 16.81
C LEU A 61 -12.25 3.03 16.37
N PRO A 62 -13.13 3.55 17.24
CA PRO A 62 -14.05 4.62 16.88
C PRO A 62 -13.29 5.94 16.67
N LEU A 63 -13.57 6.62 15.56
CA LEU A 63 -13.00 7.92 15.26
C LEU A 63 -13.95 9.02 15.75
N HIS A 64 -13.43 9.90 16.62
CA HIS A 64 -14.21 10.97 17.23
C HIS A 64 -13.65 12.36 16.89
N VAL A 65 -14.54 13.32 16.79
CA VAL A 65 -14.17 14.74 16.62
C VAL A 65 -14.07 15.41 17.99
N TYR A 66 -12.95 16.10 18.23
CA TYR A 66 -12.68 16.84 19.47
C TYR A 66 -12.44 18.31 19.18
N ARG A 67 -12.88 19.16 20.11
CA ARG A 67 -12.54 20.58 20.17
C ARG A 67 -11.57 20.82 21.30
N TYR A 68 -10.57 21.65 21.09
CA TYR A 68 -9.72 22.14 22.16
C TYR A 68 -10.42 23.26 22.92
N THR A 69 -10.47 23.15 24.23
CA THR A 69 -11.01 24.15 25.16
C THR A 69 -9.94 24.50 26.19
N GLU A 70 -10.15 25.56 26.96
CA GLU A 70 -9.23 25.97 28.04
C GLU A 70 -9.03 24.85 29.09
N ASN A 71 -10.02 23.97 29.26
CA ASN A 71 -10.00 22.86 30.21
C ASN A 71 -9.57 21.52 29.59
N GLY A 72 -9.08 21.52 28.33
CA GLY A 72 -8.64 20.29 27.66
C GLY A 72 -9.40 19.99 26.37
N LYS A 73 -9.61 18.70 26.06
CA LYS A 73 -10.29 18.24 24.86
C LYS A 73 -11.72 17.83 25.15
N GLU A 74 -12.68 18.38 24.43
CA GLU A 74 -14.10 18.03 24.51
C GLU A 74 -14.56 17.35 23.23
N ARG A 75 -15.31 16.24 23.35
CA ARG A 75 -15.93 15.55 22.22
C ARG A 75 -17.08 16.39 21.66
N VAL A 76 -17.13 16.53 20.33
CA VAL A 76 -18.14 17.32 19.62
C VAL A 76 -18.96 16.44 18.68
N PRO A 77 -19.99 15.70 19.18
CA PRO A 77 -20.82 14.85 18.34
C PRO A 77 -21.68 15.62 17.35
N SER A 78 -21.94 16.91 17.63
CA SER A 78 -22.73 17.79 16.74
C SER A 78 -21.94 18.34 15.54
N HIS A 79 -20.64 18.03 15.43
CA HIS A 79 -19.82 18.50 14.30
C HIS A 79 -20.25 17.76 13.02
N PRO A 80 -20.40 18.42 11.87
CA PRO A 80 -20.81 17.78 10.62
C PRO A 80 -19.96 16.58 10.19
N LEU A 81 -18.64 16.66 10.44
CA LEU A 81 -17.72 15.55 10.15
C LEU A 81 -17.86 14.35 11.10
N PHE A 82 -18.56 14.50 12.24
CA PHE A 82 -18.69 13.39 13.20
C PHE A 82 -19.41 12.22 12.54
N TYR A 83 -20.55 12.45 11.91
CA TYR A 83 -21.32 11.41 11.22
C TYR A 83 -20.50 10.71 10.13
N LEU A 84 -19.80 11.48 9.29
CA LEU A 84 -18.97 10.94 8.20
C LEU A 84 -17.80 10.08 8.70
N LEU A 85 -17.17 10.48 9.81
CA LEU A 85 -15.99 9.78 10.32
C LEU A 85 -16.34 8.62 11.25
N HIS A 86 -17.41 8.78 12.04
CA HIS A 86 -17.80 7.81 13.06
C HIS A 86 -18.78 6.77 12.55
N ASP A 87 -19.81 7.18 11.78
CA ASP A 87 -20.92 6.31 11.38
C ASP A 87 -20.83 5.89 9.91
N GLN A 88 -20.93 6.83 8.98
CA GLN A 88 -21.08 6.52 7.57
C GLN A 88 -20.39 7.56 6.67
N PRO A 89 -19.21 7.24 6.11
CA PRO A 89 -18.46 8.16 5.25
C PRO A 89 -19.10 8.41 3.89
N ASN A 90 -19.89 7.46 3.38
CA ASN A 90 -20.64 7.55 2.13
C ASN A 90 -21.81 6.55 2.14
N PRO A 91 -22.78 6.63 1.19
CA PRO A 91 -23.94 5.74 1.16
C PRO A 91 -23.60 4.25 0.92
N GLU A 92 -22.41 3.93 0.43
CA GLU A 92 -22.03 2.58 0.00
C GLU A 92 -21.39 1.76 1.11
N MET A 93 -20.81 2.41 2.14
CA MET A 93 -20.05 1.71 3.17
C MET A 93 -20.17 2.36 4.55
N THR A 94 -20.00 1.53 5.57
CA THR A 94 -19.90 1.99 6.96
C THR A 94 -18.51 2.55 7.26
N SER A 95 -18.36 3.29 8.35
CA SER A 95 -17.07 3.81 8.79
C SER A 95 -16.08 2.69 9.15
N PHE A 96 -16.57 1.52 9.59
CA PHE A 96 -15.74 0.33 9.81
C PHE A 96 -15.10 -0.13 8.49
N VAL A 97 -15.90 -0.40 7.46
CA VAL A 97 -15.42 -0.86 6.14
C VAL A 97 -14.49 0.18 5.50
N PHE A 98 -14.80 1.46 5.64
CA PHE A 98 -13.96 2.54 5.14
C PHE A 98 -12.56 2.53 5.77
N ARG A 99 -12.47 2.45 7.11
CA ARG A 99 -11.19 2.40 7.81
C ARG A 99 -10.42 1.11 7.51
N GLU A 100 -11.12 -0.02 7.45
CA GLU A 100 -10.54 -1.30 7.05
C GLU A 100 -9.92 -1.22 5.65
N THR A 101 -10.64 -0.66 4.69
CA THR A 101 -10.17 -0.45 3.31
C THR A 101 -8.95 0.45 3.27
N LEU A 102 -8.98 1.62 3.93
CA LEU A 102 -7.84 2.53 3.96
C LEU A 102 -6.62 1.90 4.63
N MET A 103 -6.83 1.14 5.72
CA MET A 103 -5.72 0.46 6.39
C MET A 103 -5.15 -0.67 5.54
N SER A 104 -5.98 -1.44 4.84
CA SER A 104 -5.51 -2.46 3.90
C SER A 104 -4.71 -1.86 2.75
N HIS A 105 -5.16 -0.73 2.19
CA HIS A 105 -4.41 0.03 1.18
C HIS A 105 -3.05 0.48 1.71
N LEU A 106 -3.00 0.98 2.94
CA LEU A 106 -1.76 1.43 3.58
C LEU A 106 -0.78 0.27 3.76
N LEU A 107 -1.25 -0.90 4.19
CA LEU A 107 -0.42 -2.10 4.42
C LEU A 107 0.07 -2.74 3.12
N ILE A 108 -0.70 -2.65 2.04
CA ILE A 108 -0.35 -3.24 0.75
C ILE A 108 0.53 -2.29 -0.07
N TYR A 109 0.08 -1.04 -0.21
CA TYR A 109 0.68 -0.07 -1.14
C TYR A 109 1.54 1.00 -0.44
N GLY A 110 1.48 1.08 0.91
CA GLY A 110 2.17 2.12 1.68
C GLY A 110 1.47 3.48 1.67
N ASN A 111 0.35 3.60 0.97
CA ASN A 111 -0.44 4.83 0.88
C ASN A 111 -1.92 4.47 0.82
N ALA A 112 -2.75 5.31 1.42
CA ALA A 112 -4.20 5.21 1.30
C ALA A 112 -4.77 6.56 0.89
N TYR A 113 -5.71 6.54 -0.04
CA TYR A 113 -6.33 7.73 -0.60
C TYR A 113 -7.86 7.64 -0.50
N ALA A 114 -8.48 8.76 -0.20
CA ALA A 114 -9.94 8.89 -0.35
C ALA A 114 -10.27 10.25 -0.97
N GLN A 115 -11.18 10.26 -1.93
CA GLN A 115 -11.71 11.47 -2.51
C GLN A 115 -12.67 12.13 -1.52
N ILE A 116 -12.54 13.45 -1.35
CA ILE A 116 -13.41 14.28 -0.53
C ILE A 116 -14.42 14.95 -1.45
N LEU A 117 -15.66 14.47 -1.44
CA LEU A 117 -16.73 15.14 -2.19
C LEU A 117 -17.31 16.29 -1.38
N ARG A 118 -17.44 17.46 -2.02
CA ARG A 118 -18.00 18.67 -1.42
C ARG A 118 -19.20 19.18 -2.21
N ASN A 119 -20.09 19.88 -1.52
CA ASN A 119 -21.16 20.63 -2.17
C ASN A 119 -20.68 22.03 -2.60
N GLY A 120 -21.55 22.79 -3.27
CA GLY A 120 -21.28 24.17 -3.69
C GLY A 120 -21.02 25.16 -2.54
N LYS A 121 -21.25 24.75 -1.28
CA LYS A 121 -20.93 25.50 -0.05
C LYS A 121 -19.64 25.02 0.63
N SER A 122 -18.86 24.18 -0.04
CA SER A 122 -17.63 23.56 0.50
C SER A 122 -17.83 22.61 1.68
N GLU A 123 -19.08 22.21 1.99
CA GLU A 123 -19.36 21.21 3.01
C GLU A 123 -19.02 19.81 2.48
N VAL A 124 -18.42 18.96 3.31
CA VAL A 124 -18.07 17.59 2.93
C VAL A 124 -19.33 16.73 2.91
N LEU A 125 -19.63 16.15 1.75
CA LEU A 125 -20.77 15.27 1.55
C LEU A 125 -20.42 13.80 1.76
N GLY A 126 -19.18 13.41 1.47
CA GLY A 126 -18.74 12.03 1.59
C GLY A 126 -17.27 11.83 1.30
N LEU A 127 -16.77 10.66 1.72
CA LEU A 127 -15.41 10.20 1.52
C LEU A 127 -15.44 8.87 0.76
N TYR A 128 -14.75 8.80 -0.37
CA TYR A 128 -14.72 7.61 -1.23
C TYR A 128 -13.28 7.11 -1.38
N PRO A 129 -12.96 5.87 -0.98
CA PRO A 129 -11.63 5.31 -1.16
C PRO A 129 -11.23 5.27 -2.64
N LEU A 130 -10.00 5.64 -2.92
CA LEU A 130 -9.39 5.55 -4.24
C LEU A 130 -8.31 4.47 -4.24
N MET A 131 -8.21 3.73 -5.35
CA MET A 131 -7.23 2.66 -5.49
C MET A 131 -5.81 3.23 -5.61
N PRO A 132 -4.89 2.86 -4.70
CA PRO A 132 -3.54 3.43 -4.68
C PRO A 132 -2.68 3.07 -5.89
N ASP A 133 -2.90 1.91 -6.51
CA ASP A 133 -2.22 1.45 -7.73
C ASP A 133 -2.55 2.32 -8.96
N LYS A 134 -3.67 3.05 -8.91
CA LYS A 134 -4.12 3.99 -9.95
C LYS A 134 -3.79 5.44 -9.62
N MET A 135 -3.14 5.70 -8.49
CA MET A 135 -2.86 7.05 -8.01
C MET A 135 -1.38 7.41 -8.20
N LYS A 136 -1.13 8.55 -8.84
CA LYS A 136 0.19 9.16 -8.93
C LYS A 136 0.16 10.50 -8.20
N VAL A 137 1.11 10.69 -7.29
CA VAL A 137 1.30 11.98 -6.61
C VAL A 137 2.35 12.77 -7.39
N ASP A 138 2.05 14.01 -7.77
CA ASP A 138 2.91 14.85 -8.58
C ASP A 138 2.77 16.33 -8.17
N ARG A 139 3.46 17.24 -8.88
CA ARG A 139 3.36 18.68 -8.69
C ARG A 139 3.01 19.37 -10.00
N ASP A 140 2.16 20.38 -9.92
CA ASP A 140 1.82 21.21 -11.06
C ASP A 140 2.95 22.20 -11.41
N GLU A 141 2.78 22.96 -12.51
CA GLU A 141 3.72 23.99 -12.96
C GLU A 141 3.99 25.08 -11.90
N LYS A 142 3.08 25.26 -10.94
CA LYS A 142 3.19 26.20 -9.82
C LYS A 142 3.76 25.54 -8.57
N ASN A 143 4.29 24.30 -8.67
CA ASN A 143 4.83 23.51 -7.56
C ASN A 143 3.80 23.14 -6.47
N ARG A 144 2.50 23.17 -6.78
CA ARG A 144 1.44 22.69 -5.88
C ARG A 144 1.28 21.19 -6.00
N LEU A 145 1.03 20.52 -4.87
CA LEU A 145 0.78 19.08 -4.84
C LEU A 145 -0.52 18.76 -5.58
N ILE A 146 -0.45 17.81 -6.49
CA ILE A 146 -1.59 17.28 -7.25
C ILE A 146 -1.59 15.77 -7.19
N TYR A 147 -2.75 15.18 -7.35
CA TYR A 147 -2.99 13.75 -7.40
C TYR A 147 -3.60 13.41 -8.75
N ILE A 148 -2.93 12.55 -9.50
CA ILE A 148 -3.36 12.11 -10.82
C ILE A 148 -3.93 10.71 -10.67
N TYR A 149 -5.25 10.57 -10.82
CA TYR A 149 -5.94 9.29 -10.71
C TYR A 149 -6.30 8.77 -12.08
N SER A 150 -5.75 7.60 -12.45
CA SER A 150 -6.05 6.94 -13.71
C SER A 150 -7.36 6.17 -13.61
N ARG A 151 -8.32 6.50 -14.48
CA ARG A 151 -9.57 5.75 -14.62
C ARG A 151 -9.45 4.54 -15.55
N TYR A 152 -8.26 4.31 -16.09
CA TYR A 152 -8.09 3.17 -16.99
C TYR A 152 -8.41 1.86 -16.28
N ASP A 153 -9.29 1.06 -16.88
CA ASP A 153 -9.66 -0.27 -16.42
C ASP A 153 -9.30 -1.29 -17.50
N GLU A 154 -8.30 -2.13 -17.19
CA GLU A 154 -7.86 -3.21 -18.09
C GLU A 154 -8.97 -4.24 -18.36
N ALA A 155 -9.89 -4.44 -17.41
CA ALA A 155 -11.01 -5.37 -17.57
C ALA A 155 -12.12 -4.83 -18.48
N ASN A 156 -12.23 -3.51 -18.62
CA ASN A 156 -13.25 -2.83 -19.40
C ASN A 156 -12.68 -1.74 -20.31
N PRO A 157 -11.87 -2.08 -21.33
CA PRO A 157 -11.19 -1.09 -22.18
C PRO A 157 -12.13 -0.19 -22.99
N ASN A 158 -13.44 -0.50 -23.04
CA ASN A 158 -14.44 0.24 -23.80
C ASN A 158 -15.23 1.26 -22.96
N LEU A 159 -14.90 1.47 -21.69
CA LEU A 159 -15.53 2.51 -20.88
C LEU A 159 -15.26 3.89 -21.49
N LYS A 160 -16.33 4.65 -21.75
CA LYS A 160 -16.27 5.95 -22.45
C LYS A 160 -15.55 7.05 -21.65
N GLU A 161 -15.32 6.84 -20.37
CA GLU A 161 -14.68 7.80 -19.46
C GLU A 161 -13.27 7.35 -19.06
N GLN A 162 -12.47 6.92 -20.02
CA GLN A 162 -11.06 6.63 -19.79
C GLN A 162 -10.24 7.90 -19.86
N GLY A 163 -9.43 8.15 -18.89
CA GLY A 163 -8.53 9.30 -18.81
C GLY A 163 -8.10 9.56 -17.38
N ASP A 164 -7.05 10.34 -17.25
CA ASP A 164 -6.54 10.73 -15.95
C ASP A 164 -7.34 11.91 -15.40
N ILE A 165 -7.69 11.86 -14.11
CA ILE A 165 -8.28 12.98 -13.39
C ILE A 165 -7.20 13.59 -12.51
N VAL A 166 -7.08 14.91 -12.57
CA VAL A 166 -6.23 15.67 -11.66
C VAL A 166 -7.09 16.16 -10.50
N LEU A 167 -6.71 15.73 -9.29
CA LEU A 167 -7.31 16.16 -8.02
C LEU A 167 -6.32 17.05 -7.27
N TYR A 168 -6.82 18.06 -6.58
CA TYR A 168 -6.00 18.93 -5.74
C TYR A 168 -5.91 18.40 -4.31
N ALA A 169 -4.97 18.94 -3.54
CA ALA A 169 -4.69 18.48 -2.19
C ALA A 169 -5.87 18.63 -1.21
N ASP A 170 -6.78 19.55 -1.46
CA ASP A 170 -8.01 19.76 -0.68
C ASP A 170 -9.16 18.80 -1.07
N GLU A 171 -9.01 18.09 -2.19
CA GLU A 171 -9.98 17.11 -2.69
C GLU A 171 -9.61 15.67 -2.31
N VAL A 172 -8.42 15.45 -1.74
CA VAL A 172 -7.91 14.10 -1.43
C VAL A 172 -7.49 14.02 0.04
N LEU A 173 -8.07 13.08 0.77
CA LEU A 173 -7.54 12.61 2.03
C LEU A 173 -6.42 11.61 1.71
N HIS A 174 -5.17 12.00 1.92
CA HIS A 174 -4.02 11.14 1.74
C HIS A 174 -3.43 10.75 3.10
N ILE A 175 -3.33 9.45 3.33
CA ILE A 175 -2.67 8.86 4.50
C ILE A 175 -1.43 8.14 3.97
N CYS A 176 -0.26 8.72 4.22
CA CYS A 176 1.01 8.12 3.83
C CYS A 176 1.56 7.23 4.95
N GLY A 177 2.13 6.09 4.55
CA GLY A 177 2.91 5.23 5.43
C GLY A 177 4.35 5.73 5.60
N LEU A 178 5.23 4.84 6.06
CA LEU A 178 6.66 5.16 6.19
C LEU A 178 7.27 5.41 4.81
N GLY A 179 7.86 6.57 4.61
CA GLY A 179 8.55 6.99 3.40
C GLY A 179 9.72 7.91 3.72
N PHE A 180 10.58 8.22 2.74
CA PHE A 180 11.73 9.10 2.96
C PHE A 180 11.39 10.58 2.75
N ASP A 181 10.45 10.90 1.87
CA ASP A 181 10.11 12.27 1.50
C ASP A 181 8.93 12.84 2.33
N GLY A 182 8.25 12.00 3.12
CA GLY A 182 7.07 12.38 3.88
C GLY A 182 5.83 12.67 3.02
N LEU A 183 5.92 12.47 1.70
CA LEU A 183 4.81 12.65 0.76
C LEU A 183 4.23 11.32 0.33
N VAL A 184 5.09 10.33 0.10
CA VAL A 184 4.70 9.01 -0.39
C VAL A 184 5.34 7.92 0.47
N GLY A 185 4.53 6.99 0.96
CA GLY A 185 4.98 5.83 1.72
C GLY A 185 5.42 4.69 0.81
N TYR A 186 6.39 3.89 1.29
CA TYR A 186 6.81 2.67 0.61
C TYR A 186 5.83 1.52 0.88
N SER A 187 5.58 0.71 -0.14
CA SER A 187 4.80 -0.52 0.02
C SER A 187 5.51 -1.48 0.97
N PRO A 188 4.90 -1.89 2.09
CA PRO A 188 5.46 -2.91 2.98
C PRO A 188 5.69 -4.25 2.28
N ILE A 189 4.82 -4.63 1.34
CA ILE A 189 4.97 -5.84 0.52
C ILE A 189 6.23 -5.75 -0.34
N ALA A 190 6.45 -4.62 -0.97
CA ALA A 190 7.64 -4.42 -1.79
C ALA A 190 8.92 -4.45 -0.96
N MET A 191 8.91 -3.88 0.23
CA MET A 191 10.05 -3.94 1.15
C MET A 191 10.34 -5.37 1.63
N ALA A 192 9.30 -6.19 1.85
CA ALA A 192 9.41 -7.58 2.26
C ALA A 192 9.50 -8.58 1.10
N LYS A 193 9.63 -8.12 -0.16
CA LYS A 193 9.50 -8.97 -1.36
C LYS A 193 10.41 -10.21 -1.36
N ASN A 194 11.63 -10.09 -0.85
CA ASN A 194 12.57 -11.21 -0.83
C ASN A 194 12.12 -12.30 0.14
N SER A 195 11.67 -11.94 1.33
CA SER A 195 11.14 -12.89 2.32
C SER A 195 9.87 -13.56 1.82
N ILE A 196 8.95 -12.79 1.25
CA ILE A 196 7.71 -13.31 0.65
C ILE A 196 8.04 -14.23 -0.53
N GLY A 197 8.99 -13.83 -1.39
CA GLY A 197 9.41 -14.64 -2.53
C GLY A 197 10.07 -15.97 -2.15
N ILE A 198 10.87 -16.00 -1.08
CA ILE A 198 11.42 -17.23 -0.53
C ILE A 198 10.30 -18.13 0.01
N SER A 199 9.35 -17.56 0.75
CA SER A 199 8.23 -18.29 1.32
C SER A 199 7.38 -18.95 0.23
N ILE A 200 7.03 -18.21 -0.83
CA ILE A 200 6.31 -18.75 -2.00
C ILE A 200 7.11 -19.89 -2.66
N ALA A 201 8.43 -19.72 -2.80
CA ALA A 201 9.27 -20.78 -3.39
C ALA A 201 9.32 -22.05 -2.53
N CYS A 202 9.33 -21.92 -1.20
CA CYS A 202 9.25 -23.05 -0.27
C CYS A 202 7.90 -23.75 -0.35
N GLU A 203 6.79 -23.02 -0.43
CA GLU A 203 5.45 -23.59 -0.59
C GLU A 203 5.32 -24.34 -1.91
N ASP A 204 5.81 -23.79 -3.02
CA ASP A 204 5.81 -24.46 -4.33
C ASP A 204 6.66 -25.73 -4.33
N TYR A 205 7.83 -25.70 -3.69
CA TYR A 205 8.69 -26.87 -3.54
C TYR A 205 8.00 -27.96 -2.72
N ALA A 206 7.42 -27.58 -1.56
CA ALA A 206 6.69 -28.52 -0.71
C ALA A 206 5.49 -29.12 -1.44
N ALA A 207 4.71 -28.29 -2.14
CA ALA A 207 3.57 -28.76 -2.93
C ALA A 207 4.00 -29.76 -4.01
N SER A 208 5.09 -29.47 -4.75
CA SER A 208 5.63 -30.39 -5.76
C SER A 208 6.15 -31.69 -5.14
N PHE A 209 6.83 -31.63 -4.00
CA PHE A 209 7.34 -32.79 -3.30
C PHE A 209 6.20 -33.70 -2.83
N PHE A 210 5.15 -33.17 -2.24
CA PHE A 210 3.99 -33.92 -1.79
C PHE A 210 3.16 -34.46 -2.97
N ALA A 211 3.00 -33.69 -4.04
CA ALA A 211 2.28 -34.12 -5.25
C ALA A 211 2.96 -35.32 -5.91
N ASN A 212 4.29 -35.43 -5.80
CA ASN A 212 5.07 -36.59 -6.31
C ASN A 212 5.20 -37.74 -5.30
N GLY A 213 4.29 -37.83 -4.31
CA GLY A 213 4.23 -38.89 -3.32
C GLY A 213 5.30 -38.85 -2.25
N ALA A 214 5.93 -37.68 -2.03
CA ALA A 214 6.99 -37.44 -1.03
C ALA A 214 8.17 -38.42 -1.13
N SER A 215 8.42 -38.93 -2.33
CA SER A 215 9.49 -39.94 -2.57
C SER A 215 10.86 -39.26 -2.54
N PRO A 216 11.80 -39.72 -1.68
CA PRO A 216 13.15 -39.19 -1.69
C PRO A 216 13.85 -39.57 -3.00
N SER A 217 14.69 -38.67 -3.52
CA SER A 217 15.45 -38.90 -4.76
C SER A 217 16.53 -39.97 -4.66
N GLY A 218 16.83 -40.49 -3.47
CA GLY A 218 17.80 -41.56 -3.24
C GLY A 218 17.86 -41.99 -1.78
N VAL A 219 18.33 -43.20 -1.54
CA VAL A 219 18.61 -43.75 -0.21
C VAL A 219 20.06 -44.20 -0.18
N LEU A 220 20.83 -43.69 0.79
CA LEU A 220 22.16 -44.15 1.06
C LEU A 220 22.09 -45.29 2.09
N ALA A 221 22.32 -46.54 1.66
CA ALA A 221 22.42 -47.70 2.54
C ALA A 221 23.88 -47.97 2.88
N VAL A 222 24.25 -47.93 4.16
CA VAL A 222 25.62 -48.20 4.64
C VAL A 222 25.59 -49.54 5.38
N SER A 223 26.51 -50.42 5.02
CA SER A 223 26.71 -51.64 5.78
C SER A 223 27.46 -51.36 7.08
N TYR A 224 26.90 -51.75 8.20
CA TYR A 224 27.44 -51.45 9.54
C TYR A 224 28.74 -52.18 9.87
N THR A 225 29.26 -53.04 8.97
CA THR A 225 30.47 -53.83 9.20
C THR A 225 31.75 -52.94 9.35
N HIS A 226 31.68 -51.65 9.03
CA HIS A 226 32.81 -50.74 9.14
C HIS A 226 32.65 -49.63 10.20
N LEU A 227 31.59 -49.67 10.99
CA LEU A 227 31.33 -48.66 12.05
C LEU A 227 31.72 -49.12 13.45
N THR A 228 32.39 -50.24 13.62
CA THR A 228 33.02 -50.58 14.89
C THR A 228 34.31 -49.80 15.06
N LEU A 229 34.23 -48.73 15.88
CA LEU A 229 35.43 -48.07 16.38
C LEU A 229 36.28 -49.11 17.14
N PRO A 230 37.58 -49.21 16.92
CA PRO A 230 38.43 -50.06 17.73
C PRO A 230 38.41 -49.52 19.16
N THR A 231 37.86 -50.30 20.09
CA THR A 231 37.98 -50.09 21.51
C THR A 231 39.41 -50.40 21.92
N THR A 232 40.22 -49.38 22.13
CA THR A 232 41.50 -49.50 22.90
C THR A 232 41.25 -49.12 24.32
#